data_6f28faf059b168c09ecd70a12f27861b
#
_entry.id   6f28faf059b168c09ecd70a12f27861b
#
_cell.length_a   1.000
_cell.length_b   1.000
_cell.length_c   1.000
_cell.angle_alpha   90.00
_cell.angle_beta   90.00
_cell.angle_gamma   90.00
#
_symmetry.space_group_name_H-M   'P 1'
#
loop_
_entity.id
_entity.type
_entity.pdbx_description
1 polymer ?
#
loop_
_entity_poly.entity_id
_entity_poly.type
_entity_poly.pdbx_seq_one_letter_code
_entity_poly.pdbx_strand_id
1 'polypeptide(L)'
;MVISAAFQTRARTIDHLGREQIADCPTAISELWKNAYDAYARNVSLNIFDGDTPVATLVDDGHGMSLDDIINKWLTVGTESKAIKKDIPYEDRNGIDHIRAKQGQKGIGRLSCAALGSLMLLVSKKKDSPLVACLLDWRIFENPYLMLNDIKIPIMECSDKNELITVIPEMFDALMGNLWGDGDDILRDNRIEQAWENYSELEKNENN
;
A
#
# COMPACT_ATOMS: atom_id res chain seq x y z
N MET A 1 -6.44 -28.87 -30.92
CA MET A 1 -6.53 -28.80 -29.44
C MET A 1 -6.51 -27.32 -29.07
N VAL A 2 -7.51 -26.81 -28.32
CA VAL A 2 -7.51 -25.44 -27.80
C VAL A 2 -6.80 -25.42 -26.47
N ILE A 3 -5.78 -24.56 -26.30
CA ILE A 3 -5.08 -24.33 -25.05
C ILE A 3 -5.56 -23.01 -24.47
N SER A 4 -5.89 -22.98 -23.19
CA SER A 4 -6.30 -21.77 -22.47
C SER A 4 -5.25 -21.40 -21.43
N ALA A 5 -4.92 -20.11 -21.32
CA ALA A 5 -4.03 -19.57 -20.30
C ALA A 5 -4.64 -18.28 -19.70
N ALA A 6 -4.34 -18.01 -18.44
CA ALA A 6 -4.74 -16.77 -17.77
C ALA A 6 -3.60 -15.74 -17.83
N PHE A 7 -3.98 -14.45 -17.74
CA PHE A 7 -2.98 -13.40 -17.52
C PHE A 7 -2.30 -13.58 -16.17
N GLN A 8 -0.99 -13.34 -16.14
CA GLN A 8 -0.18 -13.31 -14.93
C GLN A 8 0.36 -11.90 -14.71
N THR A 9 0.48 -11.49 -13.46
CA THR A 9 0.92 -10.15 -13.09
C THR A 9 2.23 -10.22 -12.31
N ARG A 10 3.27 -9.56 -12.80
CA ARG A 10 4.52 -9.38 -12.09
C ARG A 10 4.40 -8.27 -11.04
N ALA A 11 5.17 -8.37 -9.96
CA ALA A 11 5.23 -7.39 -8.88
C ALA A 11 5.51 -5.98 -9.41
N ARG A 12 6.43 -5.85 -10.35
CA ARG A 12 6.81 -4.59 -11.00
C ARG A 12 5.64 -3.79 -11.60
N THR A 13 4.51 -4.43 -11.88
CA THR A 13 3.30 -3.72 -12.30
C THR A 13 2.83 -2.70 -11.26
N ILE A 14 2.99 -3.00 -9.97
CA ILE A 14 2.63 -2.07 -8.88
C ILE A 14 3.59 -0.88 -8.85
N ASP A 15 4.89 -1.12 -9.05
CA ASP A 15 5.90 -0.05 -9.13
C ASP A 15 5.63 0.89 -10.32
N HIS A 16 5.37 0.35 -11.50
CA HIS A 16 4.97 1.13 -12.69
C HIS A 16 3.71 1.97 -12.48
N LEU A 17 2.71 1.42 -11.81
CA LEU A 17 1.46 2.15 -11.53
C LEU A 17 1.62 3.21 -10.42
N GLY A 18 2.55 3.01 -9.51
CA GLY A 18 2.85 3.92 -8.41
C GLY A 18 3.92 4.93 -8.80
N ARG A 19 5.18 4.54 -8.66
CA ARG A 19 6.36 5.42 -8.77
C ARG A 19 6.53 6.03 -10.16
N GLU A 20 6.44 5.23 -11.21
CA GLU A 20 6.70 5.72 -12.58
C GLU A 20 5.60 6.66 -13.13
N GLN A 21 4.39 6.62 -12.55
CA GLN A 21 3.30 7.53 -12.93
C GLN A 21 3.33 8.87 -12.17
N ILE A 22 4.21 9.01 -11.18
CA ILE A 22 4.31 10.19 -10.33
C ILE A 22 5.52 11.02 -10.75
N ALA A 23 5.26 12.24 -11.22
CA ALA A 23 6.31 13.11 -11.75
C ALA A 23 7.30 13.60 -10.68
N ASP A 24 6.81 13.86 -9.46
CA ASP A 24 7.60 14.41 -8.37
C ASP A 24 6.92 14.22 -6.99
N CYS A 25 7.65 14.48 -5.90
CA CYS A 25 7.12 14.40 -4.55
C CYS A 25 5.91 15.31 -4.29
N PRO A 26 5.87 16.58 -4.75
CA PRO A 26 4.65 17.42 -4.63
C PRO A 26 3.41 16.80 -5.25
N THR A 27 3.55 16.16 -6.42
CA THR A 27 2.45 15.42 -7.07
C THR A 27 1.99 14.25 -6.21
N ALA A 28 2.93 13.46 -5.65
CA ALA A 28 2.61 12.36 -4.74
C ALA A 28 1.82 12.85 -3.53
N ILE A 29 2.27 13.92 -2.86
CA ILE A 29 1.59 14.52 -1.72
C ILE A 29 0.19 15.01 -2.11
N SER A 30 0.06 15.64 -3.28
CA SER A 30 -1.24 16.12 -3.80
C SER A 30 -2.24 14.97 -3.98
N GLU A 31 -1.79 13.83 -4.49
CA GLU A 31 -2.64 12.63 -4.63
C GLU A 31 -3.10 12.09 -3.26
N LEU A 32 -2.23 12.09 -2.26
CA LEU A 32 -2.60 11.69 -0.90
C LEU A 32 -3.59 12.67 -0.27
N TRP A 33 -3.44 13.97 -0.48
CA TRP A 33 -4.41 14.97 -0.02
C TRP A 33 -5.77 14.83 -0.70
N LYS A 34 -5.80 14.49 -1.99
CA LYS A 34 -7.06 14.14 -2.68
C LYS A 34 -7.73 12.90 -2.06
N ASN A 35 -6.94 11.89 -1.65
CA ASN A 35 -7.49 10.73 -0.96
C ASN A 35 -8.08 11.12 0.41
N ALA A 36 -7.41 11.96 1.19
CA ALA A 36 -7.92 12.49 2.45
C ALA A 36 -9.20 13.32 2.24
N TYR A 37 -9.23 14.17 1.21
CA TYR A 37 -10.44 14.90 0.83
C TYR A 37 -11.60 13.98 0.47
N ASP A 38 -11.34 12.94 -0.31
CA ASP A 38 -12.34 11.94 -0.69
C ASP A 38 -12.83 11.12 0.54
N ALA A 39 -11.98 10.99 1.57
CA ALA A 39 -12.31 10.38 2.86
C ALA A 39 -13.00 11.35 3.85
N TYR A 40 -13.42 12.53 3.39
CA TYR A 40 -14.07 13.57 4.20
C TYR A 40 -13.21 14.09 5.35
N ALA A 41 -11.89 14.08 5.22
CA ALA A 41 -11.01 14.75 6.17
C ALA A 41 -11.26 16.26 6.21
N ARG A 42 -11.21 16.83 7.40
CA ARG A 42 -11.24 18.30 7.63
C ARG A 42 -9.84 18.86 7.74
N ASN A 43 -8.94 18.06 8.29
CA ASN A 43 -7.55 18.40 8.51
C ASN A 43 -6.64 17.33 7.91
N VAL A 44 -5.58 17.80 7.26
CA VAL A 44 -4.47 16.95 6.79
C VAL A 44 -3.18 17.60 7.24
N SER A 45 -2.29 16.86 7.84
CA SER A 45 -0.97 17.34 8.24
C SER A 45 0.13 16.50 7.62
N LEU A 46 1.16 17.15 7.12
CA LEU A 46 2.41 16.55 6.68
C LEU A 46 3.52 17.03 7.62
N ASN A 47 4.20 16.10 8.27
CA ASN A 47 5.35 16.39 9.10
C ASN A 47 6.56 15.66 8.52
N ILE A 48 7.68 16.35 8.43
CA ILE A 48 8.96 15.80 7.96
C ILE A 48 9.94 15.90 9.13
N PHE A 49 10.50 14.76 9.51
CA PHE A 49 11.52 14.63 10.55
C PHE A 49 12.84 14.36 9.83
N ASP A 50 13.69 15.36 9.84
CA ASP A 50 15.04 15.27 9.26
C ASP A 50 16.00 14.72 10.33
N GLY A 51 16.74 13.67 9.99
CA GLY A 51 17.65 12.96 10.87
C GLY A 51 18.46 11.92 10.08
N ASP A 52 19.19 11.06 10.78
CA ASP A 52 19.99 9.99 10.14
C ASP A 52 19.13 9.07 9.26
N THR A 53 17.87 8.88 9.66
CA THR A 53 16.85 8.23 8.82
C THR A 53 15.68 9.20 8.69
N PRO A 54 15.52 9.90 7.54
CA PRO A 54 14.41 10.81 7.33
C PRO A 54 13.06 10.09 7.38
N VAL A 55 12.10 10.66 8.08
CA VAL A 55 10.74 10.14 8.19
C VAL A 55 9.74 11.22 7.84
N ALA A 56 8.78 10.90 6.99
CA ALA A 56 7.63 11.77 6.73
C ALA A 56 6.36 11.10 7.28
N THR A 57 5.49 11.86 7.92
CA THR A 57 4.16 11.41 8.33
C THR A 57 3.09 12.27 7.68
N LEU A 58 2.13 11.63 7.01
CA LEU A 58 0.93 12.27 6.52
C LEU A 58 -0.25 11.73 7.32
N VAL A 59 -0.96 12.63 8.01
CA VAL A 59 -2.07 12.27 8.90
C VAL A 59 -3.30 13.04 8.49
N ASP A 60 -4.41 12.35 8.33
CA ASP A 60 -5.72 12.94 8.09
C ASP A 60 -6.74 12.49 9.15
N ASP A 61 -7.80 13.26 9.31
CA ASP A 61 -8.92 12.98 10.20
C ASP A 61 -10.17 12.50 9.44
N GLY A 62 -9.99 11.85 8.28
CA GLY A 62 -11.07 11.28 7.48
C GLY A 62 -11.76 10.08 8.16
N HIS A 63 -12.72 9.47 7.45
CA HIS A 63 -13.51 8.35 8.01
C HIS A 63 -12.71 7.06 8.28
N GLY A 64 -11.46 6.98 7.80
CA GLY A 64 -10.59 5.83 7.98
C GLY A 64 -11.02 4.58 7.21
N MET A 65 -10.27 3.50 7.40
CA MET A 65 -10.48 2.20 6.76
C MET A 65 -10.52 1.09 7.81
N SER A 66 -11.42 0.12 7.62
CA SER A 66 -11.42 -1.16 8.34
C SER A 66 -10.44 -2.14 7.68
N LEU A 67 -10.21 -3.31 8.29
CA LEU A 67 -9.45 -4.41 7.69
C LEU A 67 -9.99 -4.80 6.32
N ASP A 68 -11.33 -4.95 6.20
CA ASP A 68 -12.00 -5.25 4.93
C ASP A 68 -11.76 -4.16 3.87
N ASP A 69 -11.81 -2.88 4.27
CA ASP A 69 -11.51 -1.77 3.37
C ASP A 69 -10.05 -1.79 2.88
N ILE A 70 -9.10 -2.17 3.74
CA ILE A 70 -7.68 -2.30 3.36
C ILE A 70 -7.51 -3.45 2.36
N ILE A 71 -8.01 -4.64 2.67
CA ILE A 71 -7.82 -5.83 1.84
C ILE A 71 -8.54 -5.66 0.50
N ASN A 72 -9.84 -5.32 0.52
CA ASN A 72 -10.69 -5.38 -0.66
C ASN A 72 -10.74 -4.09 -1.47
N LYS A 73 -10.24 -2.96 -0.91
CA LYS A 73 -10.25 -1.67 -1.61
C LYS A 73 -8.83 -1.09 -1.74
N TRP A 74 -8.04 -1.06 -0.65
CA TRP A 74 -6.74 -0.40 -0.68
C TRP A 74 -5.67 -1.28 -1.34
N LEU A 75 -5.59 -2.57 -1.04
CA LEU A 75 -4.64 -3.52 -1.67
C LEU A 75 -5.11 -4.02 -3.04
N THR A 76 -6.39 -3.90 -3.37
CA THR A 76 -6.92 -4.39 -4.64
C THR A 76 -6.86 -3.32 -5.73
N VAL A 77 -5.99 -3.50 -6.73
CA VAL A 77 -5.87 -2.59 -7.88
C VAL A 77 -6.95 -2.89 -8.92
N GLY A 78 -7.49 -1.83 -9.55
CA GLY A 78 -8.54 -1.97 -10.57
C GLY A 78 -9.95 -2.19 -10.02
N THR A 79 -10.19 -1.81 -8.77
CA THR A 79 -11.54 -1.92 -8.17
C THR A 79 -12.55 -0.98 -8.83
N GLU A 80 -13.80 -1.41 -8.92
CA GLU A 80 -14.94 -0.59 -9.35
C GLU A 80 -15.34 0.49 -8.34
N SER A 81 -14.71 0.53 -7.17
CA SER A 81 -15.10 1.38 -6.03
C SER A 81 -15.20 2.88 -6.36
N LYS A 82 -14.50 3.33 -7.43
CA LYS A 82 -14.57 4.71 -7.92
C LYS A 82 -15.46 4.88 -9.16
N ALA A 83 -15.77 3.81 -9.90
CA ALA A 83 -16.68 3.84 -11.04
C ALA A 83 -18.15 3.87 -10.60
N ILE A 84 -18.48 3.21 -9.48
CA ILE A 84 -19.81 3.25 -8.89
C ILE A 84 -19.89 4.48 -7.99
N LYS A 85 -20.72 5.47 -8.36
CA LYS A 85 -21.07 6.64 -7.53
C LYS A 85 -21.88 6.18 -6.31
N LYS A 86 -21.23 5.54 -5.35
CA LYS A 86 -21.84 5.25 -4.05
C LYS A 86 -21.49 6.40 -3.13
N ASP A 87 -22.48 7.19 -2.73
CA ASP A 87 -22.28 8.28 -1.78
C ASP A 87 -21.83 7.70 -0.43
N ILE A 88 -20.89 8.37 0.21
CA ILE A 88 -20.48 8.04 1.57
C ILE A 88 -21.64 8.36 2.51
N PRO A 89 -22.05 7.45 3.41
CA PRO A 89 -23.07 7.69 4.41
C PRO A 89 -22.81 8.97 5.22
N TYR A 90 -23.87 9.66 5.64
CA TYR A 90 -23.74 10.93 6.36
C TYR A 90 -22.91 10.80 7.64
N GLU A 91 -23.08 9.70 8.36
CA GLU A 91 -22.31 9.36 9.57
C GLU A 91 -20.79 9.27 9.35
N ASP A 92 -20.36 8.93 8.12
CA ASP A 92 -18.94 8.80 7.75
C ASP A 92 -18.39 10.11 7.14
N ARG A 93 -19.18 11.18 7.03
CA ARG A 93 -18.77 12.45 6.41
C ARG A 93 -18.09 13.43 7.36
N ASN A 94 -17.73 13.00 8.55
CA ASN A 94 -17.04 13.83 9.53
C ASN A 94 -17.76 15.16 9.83
N GLY A 95 -19.11 15.13 9.87
CA GLY A 95 -19.97 16.29 10.09
C GLY A 95 -19.99 17.29 8.91
N ILE A 96 -19.69 16.83 7.70
CA ILE A 96 -19.79 17.63 6.46
C ILE A 96 -21.13 17.31 5.79
N ASP A 97 -22.01 18.31 5.73
CA ASP A 97 -23.40 18.11 5.24
C ASP A 97 -23.48 17.90 3.72
N HIS A 98 -22.61 18.53 2.96
CA HIS A 98 -22.62 18.44 1.50
C HIS A 98 -21.79 17.24 0.99
N ILE A 99 -22.23 16.69 -0.13
CA ILE A 99 -21.48 15.64 -0.83
C ILE A 99 -20.27 16.26 -1.52
N ARG A 100 -19.08 15.76 -1.21
CA ARG A 100 -17.85 16.14 -1.90
C ARG A 100 -17.74 15.49 -3.27
N ALA A 101 -17.38 16.25 -4.28
CA ALA A 101 -17.03 15.70 -5.58
C ALA A 101 -15.71 14.92 -5.48
N LYS A 102 -15.73 13.62 -5.85
CA LYS A 102 -14.53 12.77 -5.81
C LYS A 102 -13.41 13.32 -6.69
N GLN A 103 -12.23 13.48 -6.12
CA GLN A 103 -11.03 13.98 -6.79
C GLN A 103 -10.20 12.85 -7.42
N GLY A 104 -10.14 11.69 -6.77
CA GLY A 104 -9.42 10.53 -7.29
C GLY A 104 -10.23 9.75 -8.33
N GLN A 105 -9.80 9.78 -9.60
CA GLN A 105 -10.53 9.12 -10.69
C GLN A 105 -10.00 7.70 -11.03
N LYS A 106 -8.67 7.51 -11.04
CA LYS A 106 -8.02 6.29 -11.54
C LYS A 106 -7.88 5.15 -10.53
N GLY A 107 -8.06 5.40 -9.23
CA GLY A 107 -7.91 4.39 -8.18
C GLY A 107 -6.45 3.98 -7.87
N ILE A 108 -5.46 4.59 -8.50
CA ILE A 108 -4.02 4.31 -8.31
C ILE A 108 -3.30 5.38 -7.47
N GLY A 109 -3.92 6.52 -7.18
CA GLY A 109 -3.31 7.62 -6.42
C GLY A 109 -2.77 7.22 -5.04
N ARG A 110 -3.30 6.14 -4.42
CA ARG A 110 -2.75 5.59 -3.17
C ARG A 110 -1.35 4.97 -3.33
N LEU A 111 -0.99 4.53 -4.55
CA LEU A 111 0.34 3.98 -4.83
C LEU A 111 1.40 5.08 -4.95
N SER A 112 0.99 6.36 -4.95
CA SER A 112 1.92 7.49 -4.94
C SER A 112 2.83 7.54 -3.72
N CYS A 113 2.46 6.84 -2.62
CA CYS A 113 3.32 6.66 -1.45
C CYS A 113 4.69 6.07 -1.83
N ALA A 114 4.76 5.21 -2.86
CA ALA A 114 6.00 4.62 -3.34
C ALA A 114 7.04 5.65 -3.82
N ALA A 115 6.59 6.83 -4.25
CA ALA A 115 7.47 7.92 -4.65
C ALA A 115 7.98 8.76 -3.46
N LEU A 116 7.41 8.59 -2.26
CA LEU A 116 7.77 9.37 -1.07
C LEU A 116 8.74 8.64 -0.15
N GLY A 117 8.77 7.32 -0.16
CA GLY A 117 9.67 6.54 0.67
C GLY A 117 9.58 5.05 0.37
N SER A 118 10.67 4.34 0.65
CA SER A 118 10.78 2.90 0.37
C SER A 118 9.94 2.06 1.33
N LEU A 119 9.94 2.39 2.62
CA LEU A 119 9.20 1.68 3.66
C LEU A 119 8.01 2.52 4.11
N MET A 120 6.84 1.93 4.21
CA MET A 120 5.61 2.60 4.62
C MET A 120 4.86 1.80 5.67
N LEU A 121 4.53 2.45 6.77
CA LEU A 121 3.54 1.98 7.73
C LEU A 121 2.24 2.75 7.51
N LEU A 122 1.22 2.07 6.98
CA LEU A 122 -0.14 2.59 6.88
C LEU A 122 -0.88 2.24 8.16
N VAL A 123 -1.43 3.23 8.85
CA VAL A 123 -2.26 3.04 10.04
C VAL A 123 -3.61 3.70 9.81
N SER A 124 -4.68 2.99 10.06
CA SER A 124 -6.02 3.50 9.84
C SER A 124 -6.98 3.11 10.97
N LYS A 125 -7.92 3.99 11.27
CA LYS A 125 -8.96 3.75 12.28
C LYS A 125 -10.30 4.19 11.73
N LYS A 126 -11.16 3.23 11.45
CA LYS A 126 -12.57 3.49 11.12
C LYS A 126 -13.40 3.49 12.40
N LYS A 127 -14.48 4.29 12.43
CA LYS A 127 -15.41 4.29 13.54
C LYS A 127 -15.94 2.88 13.82
N ASP A 128 -16.00 2.50 15.07
CA ASP A 128 -16.49 1.20 15.55
C ASP A 128 -15.71 -0.04 15.05
N SER A 129 -14.50 0.16 14.51
CA SER A 129 -13.58 -0.91 14.08
C SER A 129 -12.29 -0.88 14.90
N PRO A 130 -11.49 -1.96 14.95
CA PRO A 130 -10.12 -1.91 15.49
C PRO A 130 -9.23 -0.91 14.74
N LEU A 131 -8.11 -0.54 15.33
CA LEU A 131 -7.01 0.11 14.62
C LEU A 131 -6.39 -0.93 13.68
N VAL A 132 -6.16 -0.58 12.42
CA VAL A 132 -5.53 -1.47 11.45
C VAL A 132 -4.20 -0.88 11.02
N ALA A 133 -3.16 -1.71 11.01
CA ALA A 133 -1.84 -1.37 10.50
C ALA A 133 -1.46 -2.30 9.35
N CYS A 134 -0.76 -1.74 8.35
CA CYS A 134 -0.28 -2.45 7.18
C CYS A 134 1.15 -1.97 6.88
N LEU A 135 2.10 -2.90 6.75
CA LEU A 135 3.51 -2.59 6.52
C LEU A 135 3.91 -3.01 5.10
N LEU A 136 4.47 -2.06 4.33
CA LEU A 136 4.91 -2.28 2.96
C LEU A 136 6.34 -1.80 2.77
N ASP A 137 7.12 -2.58 2.00
CA ASP A 137 8.37 -2.11 1.41
C ASP A 137 8.22 -2.09 -0.11
N TRP A 138 8.22 -0.88 -0.68
CA TRP A 138 8.01 -0.67 -2.11
C TRP A 138 9.15 -1.23 -2.97
N ARG A 139 10.34 -1.44 -2.42
CA ARG A 139 11.49 -2.03 -3.12
C ARG A 139 11.26 -3.48 -3.52
N ILE A 140 10.42 -4.21 -2.79
CA ILE A 140 10.04 -5.59 -3.14
C ILE A 140 9.39 -5.62 -4.53
N PHE A 141 8.64 -4.58 -4.89
CA PHE A 141 7.96 -4.50 -6.18
C PHE A 141 8.88 -4.10 -7.34
N GLU A 142 10.12 -3.68 -7.08
CA GLU A 142 11.11 -3.38 -8.11
C GLU A 142 11.65 -4.66 -8.79
N ASN A 143 11.60 -5.80 -8.10
CA ASN A 143 12.06 -7.08 -8.64
C ASN A 143 11.15 -7.56 -9.80
N PRO A 144 11.67 -7.62 -11.05
CA PRO A 144 10.88 -7.97 -12.22
C PRO A 144 10.54 -9.47 -12.31
N TYR A 145 11.20 -10.30 -11.50
CA TYR A 145 11.02 -11.75 -11.49
C TYR A 145 9.97 -12.23 -10.50
N LEU A 146 9.63 -11.43 -9.47
CA LEU A 146 8.58 -11.76 -8.51
C LEU A 146 7.19 -11.71 -9.16
N MET A 147 6.35 -12.66 -8.81
CA MET A 147 4.93 -12.63 -9.11
C MET A 147 4.18 -11.81 -8.06
N LEU A 148 3.23 -11.00 -8.47
CA LEU A 148 2.47 -10.14 -7.54
C LEU A 148 1.72 -10.96 -6.48
N ASN A 149 1.19 -12.12 -6.84
CA ASN A 149 0.47 -13.01 -5.92
C ASN A 149 1.38 -13.77 -4.94
N ASP A 150 2.69 -13.74 -5.12
CA ASP A 150 3.64 -14.33 -4.16
C ASP A 150 4.03 -13.33 -3.04
N ILE A 151 3.72 -12.03 -3.21
CA ILE A 151 4.00 -11.01 -2.20
C ILE A 151 2.90 -11.01 -1.15
N LYS A 152 3.27 -11.25 0.11
CA LYS A 152 2.40 -11.16 1.28
C LYS A 152 2.65 -9.81 1.98
N ILE A 153 1.57 -9.06 2.21
CA ILE A 153 1.63 -7.79 2.92
C ILE A 153 1.15 -8.02 4.35
N PRO A 154 1.99 -7.81 5.39
CA PRO A 154 1.57 -7.97 6.77
C PRO A 154 0.54 -6.91 7.16
N ILE A 155 -0.55 -7.36 7.77
CA ILE A 155 -1.65 -6.53 8.27
C ILE A 155 -2.01 -7.01 9.67
N MET A 156 -2.16 -6.07 10.61
CA MET A 156 -2.55 -6.36 11.99
C MET A 156 -3.74 -5.48 12.39
N GLU A 157 -4.68 -6.06 13.13
CA GLU A 157 -5.67 -5.32 13.90
C GLU A 157 -5.16 -5.15 15.34
N CYS A 158 -5.22 -3.93 15.84
CA CYS A 158 -4.76 -3.56 17.17
C CYS A 158 -5.88 -2.84 17.93
N SER A 159 -5.96 -3.02 19.24
CA SER A 159 -6.90 -2.31 20.07
C SER A 159 -6.56 -0.81 20.17
N ASP A 160 -5.26 -0.50 20.26
CA ASP A 160 -4.75 0.85 20.38
C ASP A 160 -3.31 1.00 19.82
N LYS A 161 -2.75 2.21 19.98
CA LYS A 161 -1.40 2.54 19.51
C LYS A 161 -0.29 1.84 20.32
N ASN A 162 -0.54 1.47 21.56
CA ASN A 162 0.47 0.80 22.38
C ASN A 162 0.64 -0.64 21.91
N GLU A 163 -0.46 -1.32 21.62
CA GLU A 163 -0.42 -2.65 21.03
C GLU A 163 0.27 -2.61 19.66
N LEU A 164 -0.05 -1.60 18.82
CA LEU A 164 0.62 -1.45 17.52
C LEU A 164 2.14 -1.44 17.64
N ILE A 165 2.69 -0.71 18.61
CA ILE A 165 4.15 -0.64 18.81
C ILE A 165 4.72 -2.02 19.11
N THR A 166 4.00 -2.86 19.85
CA THR A 166 4.47 -4.20 20.22
C THR A 166 4.44 -5.21 19.07
N VAL A 167 3.56 -5.03 18.08
CA VAL A 167 3.42 -5.95 16.94
C VAL A 167 4.27 -5.56 15.72
N ILE A 168 4.85 -4.36 15.68
CA ILE A 168 5.71 -3.93 14.56
C ILE A 168 6.86 -4.91 14.27
N PRO A 169 7.59 -5.46 15.25
CA PRO A 169 8.63 -6.45 14.99
C PRO A 169 8.11 -7.70 14.28
N GLU A 170 6.95 -8.22 14.70
CA GLU A 170 6.29 -9.37 14.06
C GLU A 170 5.86 -9.05 12.62
N MET A 171 5.32 -7.85 12.39
CA MET A 171 4.97 -7.39 11.04
C MET A 171 6.22 -7.30 10.16
N PHE A 172 7.34 -6.85 10.72
CA PHE A 172 8.59 -6.77 9.98
C PHE A 172 9.13 -8.16 9.62
N ASP A 173 9.10 -9.12 10.54
CA ASP A 173 9.51 -10.50 10.27
C ASP A 173 8.64 -11.13 9.17
N ALA A 174 7.31 -10.91 9.21
CA ALA A 174 6.41 -11.35 8.16
C ALA A 174 6.69 -10.67 6.80
N LEU A 175 7.04 -9.38 6.80
CA LEU A 175 7.44 -8.65 5.59
C LEU A 175 8.70 -9.29 4.96
N MET A 176 9.68 -9.65 5.79
CA MET A 176 10.94 -10.28 5.36
C MET A 176 10.73 -11.64 4.70
N GLY A 177 9.62 -12.33 4.99
CA GLY A 177 9.21 -13.55 4.27
C GLY A 177 9.00 -13.38 2.76
N ASN A 178 8.98 -12.13 2.25
CA ASN A 178 9.00 -11.84 0.81
C ASN A 178 10.42 -11.86 0.20
N LEU A 179 11.45 -12.00 1.01
CA LEU A 179 12.85 -12.07 0.55
C LEU A 179 13.38 -13.51 0.54
N TRP A 180 13.03 -14.31 1.56
CA TRP A 180 13.57 -15.67 1.72
C TRP A 180 12.52 -16.76 2.01
N GLY A 181 11.23 -16.42 1.85
CA GLY A 181 10.14 -17.33 2.20
C GLY A 181 9.73 -17.22 3.67
N ASP A 182 8.62 -17.85 4.03
CA ASP A 182 8.07 -17.88 5.39
C ASP A 182 7.89 -19.30 5.94
N GLY A 183 8.19 -20.32 5.13
CA GLY A 183 8.07 -21.73 5.48
C GLY A 183 6.66 -22.31 5.38
N ASP A 184 5.66 -21.51 5.08
CA ASP A 184 4.26 -21.94 5.00
C ASP A 184 3.92 -22.60 3.66
N ASP A 185 4.55 -22.15 2.58
CA ASP A 185 4.35 -22.65 1.20
C ASP A 185 5.71 -22.80 0.50
N ILE A 186 6.23 -24.03 0.50
CA ILE A 186 7.52 -24.38 -0.12
C ILE A 186 7.57 -24.01 -1.60
N LEU A 187 6.46 -24.11 -2.34
CA LEU A 187 6.46 -23.76 -3.76
C LEU A 187 6.57 -22.24 -3.96
N ARG A 188 5.93 -21.47 -3.11
CA ARG A 188 6.07 -20.01 -3.08
C ARG A 188 7.50 -19.64 -2.69
N ASP A 189 8.04 -20.23 -1.64
CA ASP A 189 9.37 -19.92 -1.12
C ASP A 189 10.45 -20.17 -2.18
N ASN A 190 10.39 -21.31 -2.88
CA ASN A 190 11.29 -21.59 -4.00
C ASN A 190 11.17 -20.56 -5.15
N ARG A 191 9.95 -20.07 -5.46
CA ARG A 191 9.78 -19.03 -6.48
C ARG A 191 10.36 -17.69 -6.03
N ILE A 192 10.23 -17.35 -4.75
CA ILE A 192 10.80 -16.14 -4.15
C ILE A 192 12.32 -16.21 -4.21
N GLU A 193 12.93 -17.28 -3.73
CA GLU A 193 14.38 -17.48 -3.74
C GLU A 193 14.92 -17.32 -5.17
N GLN A 194 14.36 -18.04 -6.13
CA GLN A 194 14.77 -17.96 -7.53
C GLN A 194 14.60 -16.56 -8.12
N ALA A 195 13.55 -15.82 -7.75
CA ALA A 195 13.32 -14.47 -8.22
C ALA A 195 14.37 -13.49 -7.68
N TRP A 196 14.78 -13.63 -6.42
CA TRP A 196 15.84 -12.78 -5.84
C TRP A 196 17.24 -13.14 -6.35
N GLU A 197 17.53 -14.42 -6.58
CA GLU A 197 18.77 -14.83 -7.25
C GLU A 197 18.88 -14.20 -8.64
N ASN A 198 17.84 -14.34 -9.48
CA ASN A 198 17.82 -13.77 -10.83
C ASN A 198 17.96 -12.24 -10.81
N TYR A 199 17.34 -11.55 -9.83
CA TYR A 199 17.43 -10.10 -9.69
C TYR A 199 18.85 -9.68 -9.28
N SER A 200 19.48 -10.40 -8.36
CA SER A 200 20.87 -10.16 -7.95
C SER A 200 21.85 -10.34 -9.10
N GLU A 201 21.62 -11.31 -9.99
CA GLU A 201 22.46 -11.50 -11.20
C GLU A 201 22.27 -10.37 -12.21
N LEU A 202 21.02 -9.90 -12.40
CA LEU A 202 20.74 -8.76 -13.28
C LEU A 202 21.49 -7.51 -12.82
N GLU A 203 21.41 -7.16 -11.53
CA GLU A 203 22.09 -5.98 -10.98
C GLU A 203 23.61 -6.06 -11.09
N LYS A 204 24.19 -7.24 -10.91
CA LYS A 204 25.64 -7.44 -11.10
C LYS A 204 26.07 -7.20 -12.55
N ASN A 205 25.23 -7.58 -13.52
CA ASN A 205 25.51 -7.41 -14.94
C ASN A 205 25.34 -5.96 -15.43
N GLU A 206 24.44 -5.19 -14.82
CA GLU A 206 24.24 -3.78 -15.14
C GLU A 206 25.31 -2.86 -14.55
N ASN A 207 26.00 -3.29 -13.49
CA ASN A 207 27.07 -2.54 -12.82
C ASN A 207 28.50 -2.87 -13.33
N ASN A 208 28.64 -3.76 -14.30
CA ASN A 208 29.88 -4.09 -14.99
C ASN A 208 29.93 -3.54 -16.43
#